data_99b004e63e7a8bb4b34596425b71c293
#
_entry.id   99b004e63e7a8bb4b34596425b71c293
#
_cell.length_a   1.000
_cell.length_b   1.000
_cell.length_c   1.000
_cell.angle_alpha   90.00
_cell.angle_beta   90.00
_cell.angle_gamma   90.00
#
_symmetry.space_group_name_H-M   'P 1'
#
loop_
_entity.id
_entity.type
_entity.pdbx_description
1 polymer ?
#
loop_
_entity_poly.entity_id
_entity_poly.type
_entity_poly.pdbx_seq_one_letter_code
_entity_poly.pdbx_strand_id
1 'polypeptide(L)'
;AYSRIIDFKRFREICDKVGAYLLVDMAHFSGLVAGGAYPNPTKYADVVTSTTHKVLRGPRGGIILTNNEELIKKFNSAIFPGLQGGPLMHVIAAKAVCFKEALSKDFKEYTKNVISNAKVLSDSLTEKGFKIFSGGTDTHLMLLDLRSFNVTGKDAQASLGRANITCNKNGIPFDTESPMITSGIRLGTPACTTRGFGKQEFKLIAELIHKVIKGLSENKSDNSRIEKEVKKEIIDLCASFPIYDI
;
A
#
# COMPACT_ATOMS: atom_id res chain seq x y z
N ALA A 1 -7.01 -2.71 -1.31
CA ALA A 1 -6.30 -1.47 -0.96
C ALA A 1 -7.20 -0.54 -0.14
N TYR A 2 -7.58 -0.96 1.06
CA TYR A 2 -8.41 -0.17 1.98
C TYR A 2 -7.60 0.16 3.24
N SER A 3 -7.77 1.38 3.76
CA SER A 3 -6.91 1.89 4.85
C SER A 3 -7.34 1.46 6.25
N ARG A 4 -8.50 0.83 6.41
CA ARG A 4 -9.00 0.38 7.72
C ARG A 4 -9.02 -1.14 7.83
N ILE A 5 -9.10 -1.63 9.06
CA ILE A 5 -9.30 -3.05 9.35
C ILE A 5 -10.65 -3.51 8.80
N ILE A 6 -10.65 -4.68 8.14
CA ILE A 6 -11.84 -5.34 7.62
C ILE A 6 -12.29 -6.41 8.61
N ASP A 7 -13.58 -6.41 8.93
CA ASP A 7 -14.19 -7.43 9.79
C ASP A 7 -14.54 -8.68 8.96
N PHE A 8 -13.58 -9.58 8.80
CA PHE A 8 -13.75 -10.83 8.06
C PHE A 8 -14.82 -11.76 8.68
N LYS A 9 -14.98 -11.71 10.01
CA LYS A 9 -16.00 -12.50 10.69
C LYS A 9 -17.40 -12.06 10.24
N ARG A 10 -17.63 -10.75 10.19
CA ARG A 10 -18.91 -10.20 9.73
C ARG A 10 -19.20 -10.55 8.28
N PHE A 11 -18.19 -10.51 7.40
CA PHE A 11 -18.33 -10.97 6.01
C PHE A 11 -18.68 -12.45 5.93
N ARG A 12 -18.06 -13.30 6.75
CA ARG A 12 -18.40 -14.74 6.81
C ARG A 12 -19.85 -14.96 7.22
N GLU A 13 -20.32 -14.29 8.26
CA GLU A 13 -21.71 -14.36 8.71
C GLU A 13 -22.72 -13.97 7.62
N ILE A 14 -22.36 -12.96 6.79
CA ILE A 14 -23.21 -12.54 5.66
C ILE A 14 -23.21 -13.62 4.57
N CYS A 15 -22.04 -14.13 4.18
CA CYS A 15 -21.92 -15.18 3.17
C CYS A 15 -22.67 -16.46 3.57
N ASP A 16 -22.61 -16.86 4.84
CA ASP A 16 -23.34 -18.03 5.35
C ASP A 16 -24.86 -17.88 5.22
N LYS A 17 -25.38 -16.68 5.48
CA LYS A 17 -26.82 -16.41 5.37
C LYS A 17 -27.36 -16.54 3.94
N VAL A 18 -26.54 -16.32 2.95
CA VAL A 18 -26.95 -16.36 1.53
C VAL A 18 -26.36 -17.55 0.77
N GLY A 19 -25.63 -18.44 1.45
CA GLY A 19 -25.01 -19.61 0.84
C GLY A 19 -23.89 -19.28 -0.16
N ALA A 20 -23.18 -18.16 0.02
CA ALA A 20 -22.12 -17.70 -0.88
C ALA A 20 -20.72 -18.06 -0.39
N TYR A 21 -19.80 -18.30 -1.31
CA TYR A 21 -18.37 -18.37 -0.98
C TYR A 21 -17.82 -16.98 -0.61
N LEU A 22 -16.91 -16.96 0.35
CA LEU A 22 -16.14 -15.77 0.71
C LEU A 22 -14.72 -15.89 0.14
N LEU A 23 -14.42 -15.06 -0.86
CA LEU A 23 -13.06 -14.86 -1.36
C LEU A 23 -12.48 -13.56 -0.79
N VAL A 24 -11.30 -13.64 -0.19
CA VAL A 24 -10.55 -12.46 0.29
C VAL A 24 -9.26 -12.31 -0.49
N ASP A 25 -9.14 -11.23 -1.25
CA ASP A 25 -7.86 -10.83 -1.85
C ASP A 25 -7.09 -9.96 -0.86
N MET A 26 -6.07 -10.55 -0.23
CA MET A 26 -5.22 -9.85 0.73
C MET A 26 -3.93 -9.29 0.11
N ALA A 27 -3.86 -9.16 -1.20
CA ALA A 27 -2.64 -8.77 -1.91
C ALA A 27 -1.97 -7.52 -1.35
N HIS A 28 -2.74 -6.52 -0.92
CA HIS A 28 -2.19 -5.31 -0.33
C HIS A 28 -1.67 -5.47 1.10
N PHE A 29 -2.32 -6.30 1.90
CA PHE A 29 -2.02 -6.41 3.34
C PHE A 29 -1.49 -7.78 3.78
N SER A 30 -1.17 -8.68 2.83
CA SER A 30 -0.66 -10.02 3.16
C SER A 30 0.61 -10.00 4.01
N GLY A 31 1.51 -9.05 3.80
CA GLY A 31 2.67 -8.88 4.66
C GLY A 31 2.31 -8.50 6.10
N LEU A 32 1.28 -7.66 6.28
CA LEU A 32 0.79 -7.30 7.61
C LEU A 32 0.15 -8.51 8.32
N VAL A 33 -0.57 -9.35 7.57
CA VAL A 33 -1.12 -10.62 8.09
C VAL A 33 0.01 -11.57 8.49
N ALA A 34 1.00 -11.77 7.64
CA ALA A 34 2.15 -12.65 7.90
C ALA A 34 2.95 -12.18 9.12
N GLY A 35 3.15 -10.88 9.30
CA GLY A 35 3.81 -10.30 10.47
C GLY A 35 2.94 -10.22 11.74
N GLY A 36 1.67 -10.62 11.66
CA GLY A 36 0.74 -10.58 12.80
C GLY A 36 0.21 -9.19 13.15
N ALA A 37 0.35 -8.23 12.25
CA ALA A 37 -0.06 -6.84 12.46
C ALA A 37 -1.45 -6.50 11.86
N TYR A 38 -2.13 -7.47 11.24
CA TYR A 38 -3.46 -7.34 10.68
C TYR A 38 -4.25 -8.65 10.85
N PRO A 39 -5.59 -8.61 11.00
CA PRO A 39 -6.42 -9.81 11.15
C PRO A 39 -6.21 -10.80 10.00
N ASN A 40 -6.12 -12.08 10.34
CA ASN A 40 -5.91 -13.15 9.37
C ASN A 40 -7.24 -13.61 8.75
N PRO A 41 -7.44 -13.43 7.42
CA PRO A 41 -8.68 -13.82 6.74
C PRO A 41 -8.81 -15.34 6.55
N THR A 42 -7.72 -16.13 6.61
CA THR A 42 -7.74 -17.57 6.32
C THR A 42 -8.64 -18.37 7.27
N LYS A 43 -9.01 -17.79 8.42
CA LYS A 43 -9.94 -18.39 9.38
C LYS A 43 -11.41 -18.27 8.98
N TYR A 44 -11.71 -17.36 8.05
CA TYR A 44 -13.08 -16.99 7.72
C TYR A 44 -13.40 -17.21 6.23
N ALA A 45 -12.40 -17.06 5.35
CA ALA A 45 -12.58 -17.15 3.93
C ALA A 45 -12.47 -18.58 3.41
N ASP A 46 -13.29 -18.92 2.43
CA ASP A 46 -13.19 -20.18 1.68
C ASP A 46 -11.93 -20.16 0.80
N VAL A 47 -11.60 -18.99 0.27
CA VAL A 47 -10.45 -18.77 -0.60
C VAL A 47 -9.77 -17.46 -0.24
N VAL A 48 -8.46 -17.48 -0.14
CA VAL A 48 -7.64 -16.26 0.02
C VAL A 48 -6.66 -16.17 -1.14
N THR A 49 -6.63 -15.03 -1.82
CA THR A 49 -5.64 -14.74 -2.85
C THR A 49 -4.67 -13.66 -2.39
N SER A 50 -3.46 -13.69 -2.91
CA SER A 50 -2.48 -12.64 -2.67
C SER A 50 -1.47 -12.52 -3.79
N THR A 51 -0.87 -11.33 -3.90
CA THR A 51 0.43 -11.16 -4.55
C THR A 51 1.54 -11.33 -3.52
N THR A 52 2.74 -11.67 -4.00
CA THR A 52 3.93 -11.82 -3.13
C THR A 52 4.83 -10.59 -3.10
N HIS A 53 4.65 -9.63 -4.02
CA HIS A 53 5.57 -8.52 -4.30
C HIS A 53 5.15 -7.15 -3.73
N LYS A 54 4.18 -7.10 -2.80
CA LYS A 54 3.78 -5.85 -2.11
C LYS A 54 4.35 -5.81 -0.70
N VAL A 55 3.55 -5.56 0.32
CA VAL A 55 4.02 -5.49 1.74
C VAL A 55 4.74 -6.77 2.19
N LEU A 56 4.47 -7.91 1.56
CA LEU A 56 5.15 -9.18 1.83
C LEU A 56 6.62 -9.20 1.37
N ARG A 57 7.06 -8.27 0.51
CA ARG A 57 8.44 -8.07 0.03
C ARG A 57 9.03 -9.24 -0.77
N GLY A 58 8.19 -10.05 -1.41
CA GLY A 58 8.63 -11.19 -2.21
C GLY A 58 8.76 -10.88 -3.71
N PRO A 59 9.03 -11.91 -4.52
CA PRO A 59 9.09 -11.80 -5.98
C PRO A 59 7.72 -11.49 -6.58
N ARG A 60 7.70 -11.02 -7.83
CA ARG A 60 6.45 -10.89 -8.58
C ARG A 60 5.81 -12.24 -8.80
N GLY A 61 4.60 -12.39 -8.30
CA GLY A 61 3.82 -13.62 -8.38
C GLY A 61 2.55 -13.54 -7.55
N GLY A 62 1.75 -14.57 -7.63
CA GLY A 62 0.52 -14.75 -6.85
C GLY A 62 0.51 -16.06 -6.08
N ILE A 63 -0.37 -16.13 -5.11
CA ILE A 63 -0.71 -17.35 -4.36
C ILE A 63 -2.22 -17.44 -4.18
N ILE A 64 -2.72 -18.66 -4.12
CA ILE A 64 -4.09 -19.00 -3.76
C ILE A 64 -4.02 -19.93 -2.56
N LEU A 65 -4.75 -19.62 -1.51
CA LEU A 65 -4.80 -20.39 -0.27
C LEU A 65 -6.23 -20.81 0.02
N THR A 66 -6.40 -22.06 0.43
CA THR A 66 -7.69 -22.57 0.93
C THR A 66 -7.43 -23.75 1.87
N ASN A 67 -8.34 -23.96 2.82
CA ASN A 67 -8.37 -25.14 3.67
C ASN A 67 -9.37 -26.20 3.13
N ASN A 68 -10.03 -25.96 2.00
CA ASN A 68 -10.99 -26.85 1.40
C ASN A 68 -10.32 -27.71 0.32
N GLU A 69 -10.24 -29.04 0.58
CA GLU A 69 -9.58 -30.00 -0.33
C GLU A 69 -10.26 -30.13 -1.70
N GLU A 70 -11.58 -29.93 -1.78
CA GLU A 70 -12.28 -29.97 -3.07
C GLU A 70 -11.95 -28.74 -3.91
N LEU A 71 -11.87 -27.57 -3.28
CA LEU A 71 -11.48 -26.33 -3.96
C LEU A 71 -10.03 -26.40 -4.42
N ILE A 72 -9.12 -26.96 -3.63
CA ILE A 72 -7.71 -27.10 -4.02
C ILE A 72 -7.55 -27.92 -5.30
N LYS A 73 -8.31 -29.02 -5.45
CA LYS A 73 -8.30 -29.84 -6.69
C LYS A 73 -8.75 -29.03 -7.90
N LYS A 74 -9.84 -28.27 -7.74
CA LYS A 74 -10.38 -27.40 -8.81
C LYS A 74 -9.38 -26.30 -9.18
N PHE A 75 -8.75 -25.64 -8.19
CA PHE A 75 -7.76 -24.60 -8.45
C PHE A 75 -6.52 -25.13 -9.13
N ASN A 76 -5.99 -26.27 -8.70
CA ASN A 76 -4.83 -26.88 -9.34
C ASN A 76 -5.12 -27.23 -10.80
N SER A 77 -6.29 -27.82 -11.10
CA SER A 77 -6.70 -28.15 -12.46
C SER A 77 -6.94 -26.90 -13.31
N ALA A 78 -7.53 -25.85 -12.74
CA ALA A 78 -7.74 -24.60 -13.44
C ALA A 78 -6.42 -23.86 -13.75
N ILE A 79 -5.47 -23.92 -12.84
CA ILE A 79 -4.15 -23.33 -13.06
C ILE A 79 -3.37 -24.14 -14.10
N PHE A 80 -3.23 -25.44 -13.90
CA PHE A 80 -2.52 -26.31 -14.80
C PHE A 80 -3.30 -27.63 -15.01
N PRO A 81 -3.60 -28.01 -16.26
CA PRO A 81 -3.21 -27.33 -17.51
C PRO A 81 -4.21 -26.26 -18.01
N GLY A 82 -5.19 -25.84 -17.18
CA GLY A 82 -6.30 -25.01 -17.65
C GLY A 82 -5.86 -23.64 -18.21
N LEU A 83 -5.10 -22.87 -17.46
CA LEU A 83 -4.73 -21.48 -17.79
C LEU A 83 -3.22 -21.25 -17.95
N GLN A 84 -2.38 -22.06 -17.31
CA GLN A 84 -0.92 -21.88 -17.26
C GLN A 84 -0.22 -23.15 -17.71
N GLY A 85 1.08 -23.02 -18.00
CA GLY A 85 2.00 -24.12 -18.33
C GLY A 85 3.08 -24.26 -17.26
N GLY A 86 4.33 -24.56 -17.71
CA GLY A 86 5.47 -24.73 -16.80
C GLY A 86 5.75 -23.51 -15.95
N PRO A 87 5.89 -23.67 -14.63
CA PRO A 87 6.11 -22.55 -13.71
C PRO A 87 7.55 -22.03 -13.77
N LEU A 88 7.72 -20.76 -13.43
CA LEU A 88 9.03 -20.13 -13.29
C LEU A 88 9.67 -20.56 -11.96
N MET A 89 10.57 -21.55 -11.99
CA MET A 89 11.15 -22.17 -10.79
C MET A 89 11.97 -21.18 -9.95
N HIS A 90 12.65 -20.21 -10.57
CA HIS A 90 13.36 -19.15 -9.85
C HIS A 90 12.40 -18.26 -9.04
N VAL A 91 11.17 -18.01 -9.52
CA VAL A 91 10.14 -17.28 -8.76
C VAL A 91 9.64 -18.12 -7.60
N ILE A 92 9.48 -19.45 -7.78
CA ILE A 92 9.06 -20.35 -6.70
C ILE A 92 10.14 -20.40 -5.60
N ALA A 93 11.41 -20.51 -5.97
CA ALA A 93 12.52 -20.46 -5.03
C ALA A 93 12.56 -19.12 -4.27
N ALA A 94 12.39 -18.00 -4.98
CA ALA A 94 12.34 -16.69 -4.36
C ALA A 94 11.11 -16.52 -3.42
N LYS A 95 9.96 -17.13 -3.72
CA LYS A 95 8.81 -17.18 -2.79
C LYS A 95 9.15 -17.94 -1.52
N ALA A 96 9.87 -19.06 -1.61
CA ALA A 96 10.27 -19.84 -0.44
C ALA A 96 11.17 -19.02 0.49
N VAL A 97 12.14 -18.28 -0.06
CA VAL A 97 12.98 -17.34 0.70
C VAL A 97 12.12 -16.25 1.37
N CYS A 98 11.26 -15.60 0.60
CA CYS A 98 10.34 -14.58 1.11
C CYS A 98 9.48 -15.09 2.28
N PHE A 99 8.92 -16.29 2.17
CA PHE A 99 8.10 -16.86 3.24
C PHE A 99 8.92 -17.21 4.48
N LYS A 100 10.15 -17.67 4.32
CA LYS A 100 11.07 -17.90 5.43
C LYS A 100 11.41 -16.60 6.15
N GLU A 101 11.70 -15.52 5.41
CA GLU A 101 11.94 -14.20 5.98
C GLU A 101 10.70 -13.68 6.73
N ALA A 102 9.50 -13.89 6.18
CA ALA A 102 8.23 -13.45 6.79
C ALA A 102 7.93 -14.14 8.14
N LEU A 103 8.56 -15.27 8.45
CA LEU A 103 8.47 -15.94 9.75
C LEU A 103 9.39 -15.33 10.81
N SER A 104 10.33 -14.48 10.43
CA SER A 104 11.35 -13.92 11.32
C SER A 104 10.78 -12.88 12.30
N LYS A 105 11.52 -12.63 13.38
CA LYS A 105 11.20 -11.54 14.32
C LYS A 105 11.35 -10.18 13.65
N ASP A 106 12.33 -10.01 12.79
CA ASP A 106 12.60 -8.76 12.07
C ASP A 106 11.46 -8.38 11.13
N PHE A 107 10.84 -9.37 10.48
CA PHE A 107 9.68 -9.11 9.64
C PHE A 107 8.45 -8.69 10.47
N LYS A 108 8.26 -9.26 11.67
CA LYS A 108 7.21 -8.83 12.59
C LYS A 108 7.42 -7.39 13.05
N GLU A 109 8.67 -7.01 13.33
CA GLU A 109 9.00 -5.64 13.70
C GLU A 109 8.81 -4.68 12.52
N TYR A 110 9.24 -5.08 11.33
CA TYR A 110 8.99 -4.31 10.09
C TYR A 110 7.49 -4.01 9.91
N THR A 111 6.61 -5.00 10.07
CA THR A 111 5.17 -4.77 9.85
C THR A 111 4.55 -3.83 10.89
N LYS A 112 5.00 -3.85 12.13
CA LYS A 112 4.60 -2.90 13.17
C LYS A 112 5.07 -1.48 12.82
N ASN A 113 6.33 -1.36 12.38
CA ASN A 113 6.91 -0.08 11.97
C ASN A 113 6.19 0.51 10.75
N VAL A 114 5.80 -0.34 9.76
CA VAL A 114 5.00 0.09 8.60
C VAL A 114 3.70 0.76 9.04
N ILE A 115 2.94 0.14 9.96
CA ILE A 115 1.68 0.70 10.46
C ILE A 115 1.93 1.97 11.30
N SER A 116 2.92 1.94 12.19
CA SER A 116 3.27 3.09 13.03
C SER A 116 3.67 4.30 12.18
N ASN A 117 4.48 4.08 11.15
CA ASN A 117 4.91 5.11 10.21
C ASN A 117 3.73 5.65 9.38
N ALA A 118 2.82 4.77 8.95
CA ALA A 118 1.62 5.17 8.23
C ALA A 118 0.72 6.06 9.09
N LYS A 119 0.58 5.73 10.36
CA LYS A 119 -0.18 6.56 11.31
C LYS A 119 0.45 7.94 11.48
N VAL A 120 1.75 8.00 11.70
CA VAL A 120 2.49 9.28 11.84
C VAL A 120 2.34 10.13 10.58
N LEU A 121 2.51 9.54 9.38
CA LEU A 121 2.32 10.25 8.12
C LEU A 121 0.89 10.79 7.98
N SER A 122 -0.11 9.95 8.30
CA SER A 122 -1.53 10.33 8.24
C SER A 122 -1.86 11.47 9.20
N ASP A 123 -1.43 11.37 10.46
CA ASP A 123 -1.69 12.37 11.48
C ASP A 123 -1.01 13.70 11.11
N SER A 124 0.27 13.68 10.69
CA SER A 124 1.01 14.86 10.25
C SER A 124 0.40 15.54 9.02
N LEU A 125 -0.13 14.78 8.06
CA LEU A 125 -0.84 15.34 6.92
C LEU A 125 -2.18 15.95 7.33
N THR A 126 -2.89 15.34 8.27
CA THR A 126 -4.15 15.87 8.81
C THR A 126 -3.92 17.21 9.52
N GLU A 127 -2.87 17.34 10.33
CA GLU A 127 -2.46 18.60 10.97
C GLU A 127 -2.17 19.72 9.96
N LYS A 128 -1.77 19.36 8.73
CA LYS A 128 -1.51 20.29 7.62
C LYS A 128 -2.74 20.56 6.73
N GLY A 129 -3.91 20.12 7.16
CA GLY A 129 -5.19 20.41 6.49
C GLY A 129 -5.59 19.42 5.41
N PHE A 130 -4.86 18.31 5.23
CA PHE A 130 -5.32 17.24 4.33
C PHE A 130 -6.45 16.43 4.96
N LYS A 131 -7.45 16.13 4.16
CA LYS A 131 -8.50 15.19 4.54
C LYS A 131 -8.08 13.77 4.16
N ILE A 132 -7.95 12.91 5.16
CA ILE A 132 -7.70 11.47 4.95
C ILE A 132 -9.04 10.74 4.90
N PHE A 133 -9.30 10.00 3.82
CA PHE A 133 -10.51 9.18 3.74
C PHE A 133 -10.52 8.11 4.83
N SER A 134 -11.71 7.81 5.34
CA SER A 134 -11.95 6.98 6.52
C SER A 134 -11.40 7.53 7.84
N GLY A 135 -10.96 8.80 7.89
CA GLY A 135 -10.47 9.47 9.09
C GLY A 135 -9.13 8.98 9.60
N GLY A 136 -8.28 8.41 8.72
CA GLY A 136 -6.93 7.93 9.06
C GLY A 136 -6.61 6.55 8.47
N THR A 137 -5.64 5.85 9.06
CA THR A 137 -5.23 4.52 8.61
C THR A 137 -4.93 3.56 9.76
N ASP A 138 -5.29 2.29 9.57
CA ASP A 138 -4.91 1.14 10.41
C ASP A 138 -3.95 0.21 9.66
N THR A 139 -3.52 0.59 8.45
CA THR A 139 -2.72 -0.24 7.55
C THR A 139 -1.45 0.50 7.09
N HIS A 140 -0.91 0.08 5.97
CA HIS A 140 0.31 0.61 5.36
C HIS A 140 0.07 1.76 4.38
N LEU A 141 -1.19 2.11 4.10
CA LEU A 141 -1.56 3.11 3.09
C LEU A 141 -2.66 4.04 3.58
N MET A 142 -2.78 5.17 2.90
CA MET A 142 -3.85 6.15 3.11
C MET A 142 -4.25 6.79 1.79
N LEU A 143 -5.48 7.28 1.74
CA LEU A 143 -6.06 7.99 0.60
C LEU A 143 -6.35 9.45 1.01
N LEU A 144 -5.71 10.39 0.33
CA LEU A 144 -5.86 11.82 0.56
C LEU A 144 -6.86 12.43 -0.41
N ASP A 145 -7.73 13.29 0.10
CA ASP A 145 -8.60 14.17 -0.67
C ASP A 145 -7.88 15.52 -0.89
N LEU A 146 -7.70 15.91 -2.14
CA LEU A 146 -6.99 17.14 -2.52
C LEU A 146 -7.92 18.31 -2.87
N ARG A 147 -9.23 18.12 -2.78
CA ARG A 147 -10.21 19.16 -3.15
C ARG A 147 -10.09 20.43 -2.30
N SER A 148 -9.71 20.29 -1.01
CA SER A 148 -9.45 21.45 -0.14
C SER A 148 -8.29 22.33 -0.61
N PHE A 149 -7.38 21.79 -1.39
CA PHE A 149 -6.27 22.50 -2.02
C PHE A 149 -6.56 22.94 -3.46
N ASN A 150 -7.74 22.61 -3.98
CA ASN A 150 -8.11 22.87 -5.38
C ASN A 150 -7.08 22.28 -6.38
N VAL A 151 -6.55 21.09 -6.09
CA VAL A 151 -5.54 20.36 -6.87
C VAL A 151 -6.11 19.02 -7.29
N THR A 152 -5.88 18.62 -8.54
CA THR A 152 -6.29 17.29 -9.02
C THR A 152 -5.28 16.22 -8.64
N GLY A 153 -5.71 14.96 -8.56
CA GLY A 153 -4.82 13.83 -8.32
C GLY A 153 -3.74 13.71 -9.41
N LYS A 154 -4.10 14.01 -10.66
CA LYS A 154 -3.17 14.01 -11.81
C LYS A 154 -2.06 15.04 -11.63
N ASP A 155 -2.40 16.27 -11.29
CA ASP A 155 -1.42 17.34 -11.14
C ASP A 155 -0.54 17.12 -9.91
N ALA A 156 -1.14 16.67 -8.80
CA ALA A 156 -0.41 16.30 -7.59
C ALA A 156 0.59 15.17 -7.84
N GLN A 157 0.18 14.09 -8.52
CA GLN A 157 1.07 12.99 -8.89
C GLN A 157 2.24 13.47 -9.73
N ALA A 158 2.00 14.33 -10.71
CA ALA A 158 3.03 14.86 -11.61
C ALA A 158 4.03 15.76 -10.86
N SER A 159 3.52 16.70 -10.04
CA SER A 159 4.34 17.65 -9.29
C SER A 159 5.18 16.94 -8.21
N LEU A 160 4.56 16.07 -7.40
CA LEU A 160 5.27 15.24 -6.42
C LEU A 160 6.33 14.35 -7.09
N GLY A 161 6.02 13.77 -8.26
CA GLY A 161 6.98 12.97 -9.02
C GLY A 161 8.22 13.76 -9.44
N ARG A 162 8.06 15.01 -9.88
CA ARG A 162 9.20 15.90 -10.22
C ARG A 162 10.02 16.28 -8.98
N ALA A 163 9.38 16.29 -7.79
CA ALA A 163 10.03 16.47 -6.52
C ALA A 163 10.61 15.16 -5.91
N ASN A 164 10.66 14.06 -6.67
CA ASN A 164 11.12 12.73 -6.24
C ASN A 164 10.26 12.08 -5.13
N ILE A 165 9.01 12.50 -4.97
CA ILE A 165 8.04 11.86 -4.07
C ILE A 165 7.07 11.03 -4.91
N THR A 166 7.24 9.72 -4.92
CA THR A 166 6.40 8.82 -5.72
C THR A 166 5.06 8.55 -5.03
N CYS A 167 3.98 8.85 -5.73
CA CYS A 167 2.62 8.49 -5.34
C CYS A 167 1.81 8.11 -6.60
N ASN A 168 0.57 7.69 -6.40
CA ASN A 168 -0.35 7.54 -7.53
C ASN A 168 -1.62 8.37 -7.32
N LYS A 169 -2.13 8.96 -8.41
CA LYS A 169 -3.48 9.51 -8.41
C LYS A 169 -4.49 8.40 -8.12
N ASN A 170 -5.53 8.73 -7.39
CA ASN A 170 -6.54 7.77 -6.96
C ASN A 170 -7.90 8.43 -6.84
N GLY A 171 -8.93 7.79 -7.42
CA GLY A 171 -10.29 8.22 -7.19
C GLY A 171 -10.65 8.16 -5.70
N ILE A 172 -11.45 9.09 -5.26
CA ILE A 172 -11.97 9.15 -3.90
C ILE A 172 -13.44 8.71 -3.89
N PRO A 173 -14.01 8.29 -2.75
CA PRO A 173 -15.44 8.03 -2.65
C PRO A 173 -16.27 9.22 -3.13
N PHE A 174 -17.22 8.97 -4.03
CA PHE A 174 -18.05 10.01 -4.68
C PHE A 174 -17.22 11.06 -5.42
N ASP A 175 -16.15 10.64 -6.09
CA ASP A 175 -15.31 11.52 -6.90
C ASP A 175 -16.11 12.11 -8.06
N THR A 176 -15.97 13.40 -8.27
CA THR A 176 -16.61 14.13 -9.39
C THR A 176 -15.71 14.21 -10.62
N GLU A 177 -14.42 13.92 -10.44
CA GLU A 177 -13.46 13.89 -11.53
C GLU A 177 -13.44 12.53 -12.26
N SER A 178 -13.04 12.54 -13.52
CA SER A 178 -12.85 11.30 -14.29
C SER A 178 -11.74 10.42 -13.70
N PRO A 179 -11.76 9.09 -13.94
CA PRO A 179 -10.69 8.20 -13.49
C PRO A 179 -9.29 8.56 -14.01
N MET A 180 -9.20 9.35 -15.10
CA MET A 180 -7.94 9.83 -15.66
C MET A 180 -7.37 11.05 -14.92
N ILE A 181 -8.20 11.77 -14.16
CA ILE A 181 -7.85 12.99 -13.43
C ILE A 181 -7.79 12.71 -11.92
N THR A 182 -8.90 12.27 -11.35
CA THR A 182 -9.13 11.99 -9.92
C THR A 182 -8.97 13.21 -9.01
N SER A 183 -9.58 13.14 -7.82
CA SER A 183 -9.46 14.20 -6.80
C SER A 183 -8.55 13.83 -5.64
N GLY A 184 -7.91 12.66 -5.69
CA GLY A 184 -7.07 12.18 -4.60
C GLY A 184 -5.74 11.58 -5.06
N ILE A 185 -4.89 11.33 -4.06
CA ILE A 185 -3.66 10.55 -4.19
C ILE A 185 -3.60 9.48 -3.11
N ARG A 186 -2.93 8.38 -3.43
CA ARG A 186 -2.65 7.30 -2.47
C ARG A 186 -1.18 7.32 -2.08
N LEU A 187 -0.92 7.25 -0.77
CA LEU A 187 0.40 7.15 -0.16
C LEU A 187 0.53 5.85 0.62
N GLY A 188 1.77 5.39 0.80
CA GLY A 188 2.06 4.20 1.58
C GLY A 188 3.48 4.20 2.12
N THR A 189 3.73 3.42 3.16
CA THR A 189 4.98 3.45 3.93
C THR A 189 5.91 2.25 3.79
N PRO A 190 5.55 1.10 3.16
CA PRO A 190 6.36 -0.12 3.19
C PRO A 190 7.77 0.04 2.63
N ALA A 191 7.92 0.66 1.45
CA ALA A 191 9.21 0.80 0.78
C ALA A 191 10.19 1.65 1.59
N CYS A 192 9.74 2.81 2.08
CA CYS A 192 10.56 3.70 2.89
C CYS A 192 10.86 3.10 4.27
N THR A 193 9.92 2.35 4.88
CA THR A 193 10.18 1.62 6.12
C THR A 193 11.23 0.52 5.91
N THR A 194 11.19 -0.21 4.80
CA THR A 194 12.23 -1.18 4.44
C THR A 194 13.60 -0.51 4.28
N ARG A 195 13.61 0.73 3.75
CA ARG A 195 14.82 1.53 3.59
C ARG A 195 15.41 2.04 4.92
N GLY A 196 14.66 1.97 6.01
CA GLY A 196 15.08 2.40 7.34
C GLY A 196 14.43 3.68 7.83
N PHE A 197 13.48 4.26 7.08
CA PHE A 197 12.76 5.45 7.53
C PHE A 197 11.92 5.14 8.77
N GLY A 198 12.02 6.03 9.75
CA GLY A 198 11.22 6.00 10.97
C GLY A 198 10.23 7.17 11.04
N LYS A 199 9.70 7.40 12.23
CA LYS A 199 8.67 8.41 12.48
C LYS A 199 9.12 9.85 12.14
N GLN A 200 10.39 10.16 12.34
CA GLN A 200 10.95 11.50 12.06
C GLN A 200 10.94 11.78 10.57
N GLU A 201 11.40 10.82 9.77
CA GLU A 201 11.44 10.92 8.30
C GLU A 201 10.03 11.02 7.73
N PHE A 202 9.06 10.29 8.28
CA PHE A 202 7.67 10.39 7.80
C PHE A 202 6.99 11.70 8.19
N LYS A 203 7.37 12.36 9.29
CA LYS A 203 6.95 13.73 9.59
C LYS A 203 7.52 14.71 8.56
N LEU A 204 8.82 14.61 8.28
CA LEU A 204 9.47 15.43 7.25
C LEU A 204 8.81 15.22 5.87
N ILE A 205 8.55 13.98 5.48
CA ILE A 205 7.84 13.67 4.22
C ILE A 205 6.46 14.35 4.17
N ALA A 206 5.71 14.36 5.27
CA ALA A 206 4.43 15.07 5.33
C ALA A 206 4.59 16.57 5.09
N GLU A 207 5.65 17.18 5.62
CA GLU A 207 5.98 18.59 5.39
C GLU A 207 6.31 18.86 3.93
N LEU A 208 7.15 18.02 3.34
CA LEU A 208 7.55 18.15 1.95
C LEU A 208 6.38 17.94 0.98
N ILE A 209 5.51 16.97 1.25
CA ILE A 209 4.26 16.79 0.49
C ILE A 209 3.39 18.04 0.58
N HIS A 210 3.19 18.57 1.79
CA HIS A 210 2.39 19.78 1.98
C HIS A 210 3.00 20.97 1.24
N LYS A 211 4.33 21.17 1.29
CA LYS A 211 5.04 22.25 0.59
C LYS A 211 4.79 22.20 -0.93
N VAL A 212 4.88 21.01 -1.54
CA VAL A 212 4.62 20.82 -2.98
C VAL A 212 3.14 21.07 -3.32
N ILE A 213 2.21 20.50 -2.56
CA ILE A 213 0.77 20.62 -2.86
C ILE A 213 0.28 22.05 -2.63
N LYS A 214 0.76 22.74 -1.59
CA LYS A 214 0.45 24.14 -1.32
C LYS A 214 0.96 25.05 -2.44
N GLY A 215 2.22 24.87 -2.87
CA GLY A 215 2.76 25.64 -3.98
C GLY A 215 1.98 25.43 -5.28
N LEU A 216 1.59 24.19 -5.58
CA LEU A 216 0.75 23.88 -6.73
C LEU A 216 -0.66 24.48 -6.61
N SER A 217 -1.21 24.58 -5.42
CA SER A 217 -2.50 25.23 -5.15
C SER A 217 -2.43 26.74 -5.39
N GLU A 218 -1.32 27.37 -5.02
CA GLU A 218 -1.09 28.82 -5.18
C GLU A 218 -0.75 29.21 -6.64
N ASN A 219 -0.01 28.33 -7.35
CA ASN A 219 0.35 28.56 -8.74
C ASN A 219 0.30 27.24 -9.54
N LYS A 220 -0.83 26.98 -10.17
CA LYS A 220 -1.06 25.77 -10.98
C LYS A 220 -0.20 25.70 -12.25
N SER A 221 0.23 26.82 -12.76
CA SER A 221 0.97 26.89 -14.03
C SER A 221 2.46 26.61 -13.86
N ASP A 222 3.05 26.96 -12.71
CA ASP A 222 4.48 26.76 -12.46
C ASP A 222 4.78 26.55 -10.97
N ASN A 223 5.12 25.33 -10.59
CA ASN A 223 5.58 24.94 -9.25
C ASN A 223 7.07 24.55 -9.25
N SER A 224 7.79 24.81 -10.33
CA SER A 224 9.13 24.26 -10.59
C SER A 224 10.17 24.65 -9.53
N ARG A 225 10.07 25.85 -8.94
CA ARG A 225 10.97 26.30 -7.87
C ARG A 225 10.81 25.42 -6.63
N ILE A 226 9.60 25.22 -6.17
CA ILE A 226 9.31 24.42 -4.97
C ILE A 226 9.64 22.95 -5.21
N GLU A 227 9.32 22.42 -6.40
CA GLU A 227 9.67 21.05 -6.80
C GLU A 227 11.19 20.81 -6.75
N LYS A 228 12.00 21.76 -7.21
CA LYS A 228 13.47 21.67 -7.17
C LYS A 228 14.01 21.74 -5.73
N GLU A 229 13.48 22.63 -4.91
CA GLU A 229 13.85 22.72 -3.50
C GLU A 229 13.55 21.41 -2.77
N VAL A 230 12.30 20.91 -2.86
CA VAL A 230 11.89 19.67 -2.22
C VAL A 230 12.66 18.47 -2.78
N LYS A 231 12.92 18.43 -4.09
CA LYS A 231 13.72 17.37 -4.70
C LYS A 231 15.10 17.27 -4.06
N LYS A 232 15.76 18.40 -3.79
CA LYS A 232 17.07 18.42 -3.12
C LYS A 232 16.95 17.84 -1.72
N GLU A 233 15.98 18.30 -0.93
CA GLU A 233 15.74 17.79 0.42
C GLU A 233 15.48 16.27 0.43
N ILE A 234 14.71 15.74 -0.55
CA ILE A 234 14.45 14.29 -0.68
C ILE A 234 15.72 13.52 -1.06
N ILE A 235 16.56 14.08 -1.94
CA ILE A 235 17.83 13.44 -2.31
C ILE A 235 18.76 13.36 -1.07
N ASP A 236 18.90 14.46 -0.34
CA ASP A 236 19.73 14.52 0.87
C ASP A 236 19.21 13.55 1.94
N LEU A 237 17.90 13.51 2.18
CA LEU A 237 17.26 12.53 3.06
C LEU A 237 17.57 11.09 2.63
N CYS A 238 17.36 10.79 1.35
CA CYS A 238 17.58 9.44 0.82
C CYS A 238 19.05 9.01 0.85
N ALA A 239 20.00 9.93 0.78
CA ALA A 239 21.42 9.62 0.88
C ALA A 239 21.81 9.09 2.27
N SER A 240 21.09 9.51 3.32
CA SER A 240 21.27 9.00 4.68
C SER A 240 20.72 7.57 4.89
N PHE A 241 19.98 7.05 3.92
CA PHE A 241 19.33 5.73 3.98
C PHE A 241 19.58 4.97 2.67
N PRO A 242 20.80 4.54 2.36
CA PRO A 242 21.10 3.80 1.13
C PRO A 242 20.33 2.48 1.09
N ILE A 243 19.93 2.04 -0.12
CA ILE A 243 19.23 0.75 -0.30
C ILE A 243 20.22 -0.42 -0.22
N TYR A 244 21.44 -0.18 -0.66
CA TYR A 244 22.55 -1.15 -0.63
C TYR A 244 23.77 -0.49 -0.01
N ASP A 245 24.50 -1.25 0.80
CA ASP A 245 25.84 -0.89 1.25
C ASP A 245 26.79 -1.20 0.07
N ILE A 246 27.20 -0.15 -0.66
CA ILE A 246 28.12 -0.25 -1.80
C ILE A 246 29.48 0.29 -1.35
#